data_a3a49e590dee2e29b123e15f986905aa
#
_entry.id   a3a49e590dee2e29b123e15f986905aa
#
_cell.length_a   1.000
_cell.length_b   1.000
_cell.length_c   1.000
_cell.angle_alpha   90.00
_cell.angle_beta   90.00
_cell.angle_gamma   90.00
#
_symmetry.space_group_name_H-M   'P 1'
#
loop_
_entity.id
_entity.type
_entity.pdbx_description
1 polymer ?
#
loop_
_entity_poly.entity_id
_entity_poly.type
_entity_poly.pdbx_seq_one_letter_code
_entity_poly.pdbx_strand_id
1 'polypeptide(L)'
;RVTWAVQAATGLDRVRIPYSVLKKMPDVLRESHFQAQCVVRVTPNDVFLYDMLPMEAKAVVGGLVVDIGTTTVSALIVDMLSGEILAKASSGNGQIRYGADVINRIIETTKPGGIKKLQDAVIKETINPMIHEMCRSIHLPENQIYRMCVASNTTMNHLFAGINADYLRTEPYIPAFFKTNSLFASDVGIEINGDAHIIMAPNIG
;
A
#
# COMPACT_ATOMS: atom_id res chain seq x y z
N ARG A 1 -17.69 -1.00 -22.96
CA ARG A 1 -18.50 -2.16 -22.48
C ARG A 1 -18.15 -2.56 -21.04
N VAL A 2 -16.86 -2.70 -20.67
CA VAL A 2 -16.46 -3.00 -19.28
C VAL A 2 -17.01 -1.97 -18.30
N THR A 3 -16.87 -0.68 -18.60
CA THR A 3 -17.42 0.40 -17.80
C THR A 3 -18.93 0.21 -17.54
N TRP A 4 -19.70 -0.10 -18.59
CA TRP A 4 -21.15 -0.34 -18.45
C TRP A 4 -21.47 -1.58 -17.61
N ALA A 5 -20.68 -2.65 -17.74
CA ALA A 5 -20.88 -3.85 -16.92
C ALA A 5 -20.62 -3.55 -15.42
N VAL A 6 -19.55 -2.81 -15.12
CA VAL A 6 -19.25 -2.38 -13.76
C VAL A 6 -20.30 -1.41 -13.21
N GLN A 7 -20.75 -0.46 -14.01
CA GLN A 7 -21.87 0.45 -13.66
C GLN A 7 -23.14 -0.34 -13.34
N ALA A 8 -23.50 -1.28 -14.20
CA ALA A 8 -24.69 -2.13 -13.99
C ALA A 8 -24.59 -2.97 -12.71
N ALA A 9 -23.40 -3.50 -12.40
CA ALA A 9 -23.18 -4.32 -11.22
C ALA A 9 -23.15 -3.52 -9.92
N THR A 10 -22.73 -2.26 -9.96
CA THR A 10 -22.49 -1.44 -8.75
C THR A 10 -23.53 -0.35 -8.54
N GLY A 11 -24.30 0.00 -9.56
CA GLY A 11 -25.26 1.12 -9.53
C GLY A 11 -24.61 2.50 -9.52
N LEU A 12 -23.30 2.60 -9.84
CA LEU A 12 -22.54 3.85 -9.79
C LEU A 12 -22.04 4.24 -11.18
N ASP A 13 -22.25 5.50 -11.56
CA ASP A 13 -21.90 6.01 -12.88
C ASP A 13 -20.39 6.26 -13.06
N ARG A 14 -19.69 6.61 -11.97
CA ARG A 14 -18.28 6.97 -12.04
C ARG A 14 -17.38 5.76 -11.84
N VAL A 15 -16.85 5.21 -12.94
CA VAL A 15 -15.90 4.10 -12.94
C VAL A 15 -14.51 4.62 -13.33
N ARG A 16 -13.52 4.37 -12.50
CA ARG A 16 -12.11 4.69 -12.77
C ARG A 16 -11.35 3.42 -13.12
N ILE A 17 -10.72 3.40 -14.27
CA ILE A 17 -9.91 2.29 -14.77
C ILE A 17 -8.48 2.79 -14.92
N PRO A 18 -7.52 2.31 -14.13
CA PRO A 18 -6.13 2.71 -14.24
C PRO A 18 -5.49 2.16 -15.52
N TYR A 19 -4.41 2.80 -15.93
CA TYR A 19 -3.70 2.43 -17.17
C TYR A 19 -3.16 1.00 -17.14
N SER A 20 -2.72 0.53 -15.99
CA SER A 20 -2.28 -0.85 -15.75
C SER A 20 -3.33 -1.88 -16.18
N VAL A 21 -4.59 -1.66 -15.81
CA VAL A 21 -5.72 -2.52 -16.18
C VAL A 21 -6.10 -2.34 -17.66
N LEU A 22 -6.08 -1.11 -18.18
CA LEU A 22 -6.37 -0.84 -19.59
C LEU A 22 -5.44 -1.62 -20.52
N LYS A 23 -4.14 -1.74 -20.17
CA LYS A 23 -3.15 -2.46 -20.99
C LYS A 23 -3.48 -3.94 -21.13
N LYS A 24 -3.89 -4.63 -20.08
CA LYS A 24 -4.15 -6.08 -20.10
C LYS A 24 -5.60 -6.44 -20.43
N MET A 25 -6.51 -5.50 -20.33
CA MET A 25 -7.95 -5.73 -20.54
C MET A 25 -8.28 -6.43 -21.88
N PRO A 26 -7.70 -6.03 -23.04
CA PRO A 26 -8.02 -6.68 -24.31
C PRO A 26 -7.65 -8.16 -24.35
N ASP A 27 -6.52 -8.54 -23.74
CA ASP A 27 -6.04 -9.91 -23.73
C ASP A 27 -6.88 -10.77 -22.77
N VAL A 28 -7.08 -10.31 -21.54
CA VAL A 28 -7.93 -11.00 -20.56
C VAL A 28 -9.34 -11.25 -21.11
N LEU A 29 -9.96 -10.27 -21.76
CA LEU A 29 -11.30 -10.42 -22.31
C LEU A 29 -11.36 -11.43 -23.47
N ARG A 30 -10.33 -11.47 -24.32
CA ARG A 30 -10.29 -12.45 -25.44
C ARG A 30 -10.03 -13.87 -24.95
N GLU A 31 -9.06 -14.05 -24.06
CA GLU A 31 -8.71 -15.33 -23.47
C GLU A 31 -9.87 -15.95 -22.68
N SER A 32 -10.68 -15.11 -22.03
CA SER A 32 -11.82 -15.53 -21.20
C SER A 32 -13.16 -15.47 -21.92
N HIS A 33 -13.19 -15.47 -23.26
CA HIS A 33 -14.44 -15.38 -24.03
C HIS A 33 -15.37 -14.24 -23.59
N PHE A 34 -14.76 -13.09 -23.23
CA PHE A 34 -15.46 -11.87 -22.74
C PHE A 34 -16.17 -12.03 -21.38
N GLN A 35 -15.76 -13.03 -20.58
CA GLN A 35 -16.18 -13.20 -19.19
C GLN A 35 -14.96 -13.00 -18.29
N ALA A 36 -15.03 -12.07 -17.32
CA ALA A 36 -13.90 -11.76 -16.49
C ALA A 36 -14.35 -11.40 -15.05
N GLN A 37 -13.48 -11.70 -14.10
CA GLN A 37 -13.61 -11.20 -12.73
C GLN A 37 -13.02 -9.80 -12.65
N CYS A 38 -13.70 -8.89 -11.96
CA CYS A 38 -13.22 -7.54 -11.71
C CYS A 38 -12.99 -7.34 -10.20
N VAL A 39 -11.77 -6.98 -9.82
CA VAL A 39 -11.48 -6.55 -8.44
C VAL A 39 -11.72 -5.06 -8.35
N VAL A 40 -12.72 -4.65 -7.58
CA VAL A 40 -13.15 -3.26 -7.49
C VAL A 40 -13.15 -2.75 -6.04
N ARG A 41 -12.86 -1.47 -5.87
CA ARG A 41 -13.19 -0.73 -4.67
C ARG A 41 -14.43 0.12 -4.95
N VAL A 42 -15.45 -0.07 -4.17
CA VAL A 42 -16.68 0.73 -4.25
C VAL A 42 -16.67 1.76 -3.12
N THR A 43 -16.92 3.02 -3.47
CA THR A 43 -17.17 4.12 -2.52
C THR A 43 -18.55 4.68 -2.78
N PRO A 44 -19.11 5.57 -1.94
CA PRO A 44 -20.39 6.20 -2.22
C PRO A 44 -20.45 6.98 -3.55
N ASN A 45 -19.31 7.40 -4.08
CA ASN A 45 -19.24 8.31 -5.23
C ASN A 45 -18.57 7.72 -6.48
N ASP A 46 -17.81 6.63 -6.34
CA ASP A 46 -17.08 6.05 -7.47
C ASP A 46 -16.74 4.57 -7.26
N VAL A 47 -16.38 3.93 -8.36
CA VAL A 47 -15.81 2.60 -8.42
C VAL A 47 -14.39 2.71 -8.98
N PHE A 48 -13.42 2.11 -8.32
CA PHE A 48 -12.06 1.99 -8.80
C PHE A 48 -11.77 0.53 -9.16
N LEU A 49 -11.41 0.26 -10.41
CA LEU A 49 -11.08 -1.09 -10.91
C LEU A 49 -9.60 -1.37 -10.67
N TYR A 50 -9.27 -2.14 -9.64
CA TYR A 50 -7.89 -2.52 -9.33
C TYR A 50 -7.33 -3.55 -10.28
N ASP A 51 -8.19 -4.48 -10.73
CA ASP A 51 -7.74 -5.61 -11.53
C ASP A 51 -8.85 -6.21 -12.37
N MET A 52 -8.45 -6.90 -13.44
CA MET A 52 -9.30 -7.75 -14.26
C MET A 52 -8.58 -9.09 -14.47
N LEU A 53 -9.26 -10.18 -14.16
CA LEU A 53 -8.74 -11.53 -14.15
C LEU A 53 -9.65 -12.44 -14.97
N PRO A 54 -9.11 -13.53 -15.57
CA PRO A 54 -9.93 -14.56 -16.20
C PRO A 54 -10.98 -15.13 -15.24
N MET A 55 -12.11 -15.60 -15.76
CA MET A 55 -13.22 -16.07 -14.92
C MET A 55 -12.84 -17.27 -14.04
N GLU A 56 -11.95 -18.14 -14.54
CA GLU A 56 -11.47 -19.33 -13.84
C GLU A 56 -10.34 -19.06 -12.85
N ALA A 57 -9.82 -17.82 -12.80
CA ALA A 57 -8.73 -17.49 -11.90
C ALA A 57 -9.18 -17.60 -10.43
N LYS A 58 -8.39 -18.33 -9.65
CA LYS A 58 -8.54 -18.29 -8.18
C LYS A 58 -7.92 -17.00 -7.67
N ALA A 59 -8.73 -15.94 -7.66
CA ALA A 59 -8.29 -14.64 -7.19
C ALA A 59 -8.41 -14.54 -5.67
N VAL A 60 -7.31 -14.16 -5.02
CA VAL A 60 -7.34 -13.66 -3.64
C VAL A 60 -7.44 -12.14 -3.71
N VAL A 61 -8.34 -11.55 -2.95
CA VAL A 61 -8.40 -10.09 -2.81
C VAL A 61 -7.58 -9.71 -1.59
N GLY A 62 -6.26 -9.65 -1.78
CA GLY A 62 -5.30 -9.43 -0.72
C GLY A 62 -5.32 -8.00 -0.16
N GLY A 63 -5.21 -7.90 1.15
CA GLY A 63 -4.93 -6.67 1.89
C GLY A 63 -3.67 -6.83 2.71
N LEU A 64 -2.85 -5.79 2.79
CA LEU A 64 -1.64 -5.72 3.61
C LEU A 64 -1.88 -4.78 4.80
N VAL A 65 -1.57 -5.23 6.00
CA VAL A 65 -1.57 -4.40 7.20
C VAL A 65 -0.14 -4.34 7.74
N VAL A 66 0.37 -3.15 7.98
CA VAL A 66 1.73 -2.95 8.50
C VAL A 66 1.71 -2.02 9.70
N ASP A 67 2.32 -2.45 10.78
CA ASP A 67 2.64 -1.62 11.94
C ASP A 67 4.14 -1.27 11.90
N ILE A 68 4.44 0.02 11.72
CA ILE A 68 5.81 0.52 11.65
C ILE A 68 6.20 1.09 13.00
N GLY A 69 6.68 0.22 13.88
CA GLY A 69 7.29 0.65 15.14
C GLY A 69 8.68 1.25 14.95
N THR A 70 9.16 1.97 15.93
CA THR A 70 10.53 2.55 15.94
C THR A 70 11.60 1.45 15.85
N THR A 71 11.39 0.33 16.52
CA THR A 71 12.34 -0.78 16.60
C THR A 71 11.94 -1.96 15.71
N THR A 72 10.65 -2.26 15.64
CA THR A 72 10.13 -3.46 14.98
C THR A 72 9.05 -3.08 13.99
N VAL A 73 9.04 -3.73 12.84
CA VAL A 73 7.96 -3.66 11.85
C VAL A 73 7.25 -4.99 11.84
N SER A 74 5.92 -4.97 11.93
CA SER A 74 5.07 -6.17 11.83
C SER A 74 4.10 -6.04 10.67
N ALA A 75 3.84 -7.14 9.97
CA ALA A 75 2.96 -7.15 8.81
C ALA A 75 2.04 -8.37 8.79
N LEU A 76 0.85 -8.19 8.22
CA LEU A 76 -0.15 -9.23 7.98
C LEU A 76 -0.63 -9.14 6.53
N ILE A 77 -0.79 -10.29 5.87
CA ILE A 77 -1.60 -10.40 4.65
C ILE A 77 -2.94 -11.01 5.02
N VAL A 78 -4.02 -10.40 4.59
CA VAL A 78 -5.39 -10.84 4.84
C VAL A 78 -6.13 -11.02 3.51
N ASP A 79 -7.02 -11.99 3.43
CA ASP A 79 -8.04 -12.03 2.39
C ASP A 79 -9.18 -11.07 2.78
N MET A 80 -9.36 -10.01 2.00
CA MET A 80 -10.38 -8.98 2.30
C MET A 80 -11.82 -9.46 2.09
N LEU A 81 -12.04 -10.59 1.45
CA LEU A 81 -13.37 -11.16 1.25
C LEU A 81 -13.79 -12.00 2.45
N SER A 82 -12.90 -12.84 2.98
CA SER A 82 -13.19 -13.73 4.11
C SER A 82 -12.81 -13.11 5.46
N GLY A 83 -11.85 -12.18 5.48
CA GLY A 83 -11.22 -11.67 6.70
C GLY A 83 -10.14 -12.59 7.27
N GLU A 84 -9.81 -13.68 6.59
CA GLU A 84 -8.79 -14.64 7.03
C GLU A 84 -7.39 -14.01 6.95
N ILE A 85 -6.58 -14.25 8.00
CA ILE A 85 -5.16 -13.90 7.99
C ILE A 85 -4.39 -15.00 7.27
N LEU A 86 -3.84 -14.68 6.10
CA LEU A 86 -3.13 -15.62 5.24
C LEU A 86 -1.66 -15.78 5.64
N ALA A 87 -1.00 -14.71 6.05
CA ALA A 87 0.40 -14.73 6.46
C ALA A 87 0.72 -13.62 7.45
N LYS A 88 1.79 -13.81 8.23
CA LYS A 88 2.34 -12.84 9.19
C LYS A 88 3.85 -12.81 9.09
N ALA A 89 4.43 -11.63 9.25
CA ALA A 89 5.87 -11.45 9.37
C ALA A 89 6.19 -10.33 10.37
N SER A 90 7.40 -10.39 10.93
CA SER A 90 7.93 -9.32 11.77
C SER A 90 9.44 -9.23 11.55
N SER A 91 9.97 -8.01 11.51
CA SER A 91 11.39 -7.75 11.29
C SER A 91 11.84 -6.53 12.10
N GLY A 92 13.14 -6.42 12.35
CA GLY A 92 13.73 -5.18 12.85
C GLY A 92 13.54 -4.04 11.85
N ASN A 93 13.25 -2.83 12.34
CA ASN A 93 13.16 -1.65 11.48
C ASN A 93 14.57 -1.25 10.99
N GLY A 94 14.81 -1.35 9.68
CA GLY A 94 16.10 -1.02 9.05
C GLY A 94 16.57 0.43 9.29
N GLN A 95 15.68 1.32 9.73
CA GLN A 95 16.04 2.69 10.10
C GLN A 95 16.88 2.80 11.36
N ILE A 96 16.98 1.75 12.20
CA ILE A 96 17.74 1.75 13.47
C ILE A 96 19.21 2.15 13.24
N ARG A 97 19.82 1.74 12.13
CA ARG A 97 21.21 2.09 11.79
C ARG A 97 21.45 3.58 11.52
N TYR A 98 20.40 4.33 11.25
CA TYR A 98 20.45 5.79 11.00
C TYR A 98 20.02 6.59 12.23
N GLY A 99 19.40 5.95 13.21
CA GLY A 99 19.00 6.55 14.47
C GLY A 99 18.26 5.52 15.34
N ALA A 100 18.75 5.32 16.55
CA ALA A 100 18.16 4.37 17.50
C ALA A 100 16.76 4.83 17.98
N ASP A 101 16.54 6.13 17.99
CA ASP A 101 15.31 6.78 18.43
C ASP A 101 14.74 7.73 17.36
N VAL A 102 13.55 8.23 17.62
CA VAL A 102 12.79 9.12 16.73
C VAL A 102 13.54 10.42 16.45
N ILE A 103 14.16 11.04 17.48
CA ILE A 103 14.84 12.33 17.34
C ILE A 103 16.06 12.21 16.44
N ASN A 104 16.88 11.16 16.64
CA ASN A 104 18.05 10.93 15.82
C ASN A 104 17.65 10.69 14.33
N ARG A 105 16.52 10.01 14.06
CA ARG A 105 16.02 9.85 12.71
C ARG A 105 15.53 11.15 12.09
N ILE A 106 14.86 12.00 12.87
CA ILE A 106 14.48 13.34 12.41
C ILE A 106 15.73 14.15 12.04
N ILE A 107 16.77 14.12 12.87
CA ILE A 107 18.05 14.78 12.56
C ILE A 107 18.67 14.23 11.29
N GLU A 108 18.60 12.91 11.03
CA GLU A 108 19.11 12.32 9.79
C GLU A 108 18.37 12.88 8.56
N THR A 109 17.08 13.25 8.66
CA THR A 109 16.34 13.84 7.52
C THR A 109 16.91 15.18 7.06
N THR A 110 17.61 15.92 7.92
CA THR A 110 18.22 17.22 7.59
C THR A 110 19.51 17.09 6.77
N LYS A 111 20.09 15.91 6.71
CA LYS A 111 21.30 15.65 5.92
C LYS A 111 20.96 15.42 4.44
N PRO A 112 21.90 15.71 3.50
CA PRO A 112 21.70 15.43 2.09
C PRO A 112 21.31 13.96 1.86
N GLY A 113 20.14 13.73 1.23
CA GLY A 113 19.62 12.39 0.96
C GLY A 113 19.10 11.62 2.18
N GLY A 114 19.07 12.20 3.38
CA GLY A 114 18.67 11.53 4.63
C GLY A 114 17.23 11.02 4.60
N ILE A 115 16.30 11.82 4.06
CA ILE A 115 14.90 11.41 3.89
C ILE A 115 14.80 10.13 3.06
N LYS A 116 15.48 10.11 1.90
CA LYS A 116 15.47 8.97 0.99
C LYS A 116 16.09 7.72 1.61
N LYS A 117 17.20 7.87 2.34
CA LYS A 117 17.85 6.77 3.06
C LYS A 117 16.90 6.13 4.08
N LEU A 118 16.21 6.95 4.88
CA LEU A 118 15.28 6.45 5.89
C LEU A 118 14.05 5.80 5.25
N GLN A 119 13.53 6.37 4.15
CA GLN A 119 12.45 5.77 3.39
C GLN A 119 12.87 4.41 2.80
N ASP A 120 14.01 4.34 2.12
CA ASP A 120 14.52 3.10 1.53
C ASP A 120 14.77 2.03 2.59
N ALA A 121 15.28 2.40 3.76
CA ALA A 121 15.52 1.47 4.85
C ALA A 121 14.23 0.81 5.38
N VAL A 122 13.13 1.56 5.51
CA VAL A 122 11.87 0.98 5.98
C VAL A 122 11.13 0.28 4.85
N ILE A 123 11.17 0.78 3.62
CA ILE A 123 10.40 0.21 2.50
C ILE A 123 11.18 -0.91 1.81
N LYS A 124 12.33 -0.58 1.21
CA LYS A 124 13.04 -1.54 0.35
C LYS A 124 13.78 -2.61 1.14
N GLU A 125 14.26 -2.27 2.33
CA GLU A 125 15.11 -3.17 3.11
C GLU A 125 14.36 -3.86 4.25
N THR A 126 13.12 -3.42 4.57
CA THR A 126 12.32 -4.02 5.64
C THR A 126 10.99 -4.54 5.10
N ILE A 127 10.10 -3.65 4.61
CA ILE A 127 8.72 -4.03 4.27
C ILE A 127 8.67 -4.90 3.01
N ASN A 128 9.34 -4.51 1.91
CA ASN A 128 9.30 -5.28 0.66
C ASN A 128 9.85 -6.71 0.83
N PRO A 129 11.01 -6.96 1.51
CA PRO A 129 11.44 -8.33 1.83
C PRO A 129 10.40 -9.13 2.63
N MET A 130 9.72 -8.51 3.60
CA MET A 130 8.65 -9.17 4.36
C MET A 130 7.46 -9.53 3.46
N ILE A 131 7.07 -8.65 2.54
CA ILE A 131 6.01 -8.91 1.56
C ILE A 131 6.36 -10.12 0.71
N HIS A 132 7.57 -10.15 0.12
CA HIS A 132 8.02 -11.25 -0.72
C HIS A 132 8.06 -12.58 0.03
N GLU A 133 8.54 -12.57 1.27
CA GLU A 133 8.58 -13.78 2.11
C GLU A 133 7.16 -14.30 2.41
N MET A 134 6.26 -13.43 2.83
CA MET A 134 4.87 -13.78 3.10
C MET A 134 4.16 -14.29 1.84
N CYS A 135 4.27 -13.56 0.73
CA CYS A 135 3.65 -13.94 -0.54
C CYS A 135 4.15 -15.30 -1.05
N ARG A 136 5.46 -15.54 -0.95
CA ARG A 136 6.07 -16.82 -1.31
C ARG A 136 5.55 -17.96 -0.45
N SER A 137 5.39 -17.75 0.86
CA SER A 137 4.95 -18.79 1.81
C SER A 137 3.52 -19.29 1.54
N ILE A 138 2.68 -18.45 0.96
CA ILE A 138 1.27 -18.75 0.65
C ILE A 138 0.98 -18.85 -0.84
N HIS A 139 2.00 -18.79 -1.68
CA HIS A 139 1.89 -18.81 -3.16
C HIS A 139 0.94 -17.73 -3.71
N LEU A 140 0.92 -16.54 -3.10
CA LEU A 140 0.14 -15.39 -3.54
C LEU A 140 1.03 -14.44 -4.35
N PRO A 141 0.70 -14.09 -5.60
CA PRO A 141 1.37 -13.03 -6.33
C PRO A 141 1.18 -11.67 -5.62
N GLU A 142 2.25 -10.90 -5.49
CA GLU A 142 2.23 -9.59 -4.81
C GLU A 142 1.23 -8.61 -5.44
N ASN A 143 1.04 -8.70 -6.75
CA ASN A 143 0.08 -7.85 -7.47
C ASN A 143 -1.40 -8.18 -7.16
N GLN A 144 -1.68 -9.25 -6.41
CA GLN A 144 -3.01 -9.54 -5.87
C GLN A 144 -3.25 -8.94 -4.48
N ILE A 145 -2.33 -8.11 -3.98
CA ILE A 145 -2.54 -7.26 -2.81
C ILE A 145 -2.98 -5.88 -3.30
N TYR A 146 -4.25 -5.54 -3.09
CA TYR A 146 -4.91 -4.38 -3.68
C TYR A 146 -5.09 -3.20 -2.72
N ARG A 147 -4.74 -3.37 -1.47
CA ARG A 147 -4.86 -2.34 -0.44
C ARG A 147 -3.83 -2.54 0.67
N MET A 148 -3.35 -1.41 1.21
CA MET A 148 -2.44 -1.42 2.35
C MET A 148 -2.94 -0.46 3.43
N CYS A 149 -2.90 -0.91 4.68
CA CYS A 149 -3.12 -0.08 5.86
C CYS A 149 -1.82 0.01 6.66
N VAL A 150 -1.44 1.22 7.04
CA VAL A 150 -0.24 1.50 7.82
C VAL A 150 -0.64 2.13 9.16
N ALA A 151 -0.21 1.52 10.26
CA ALA A 151 -0.22 2.09 11.58
C ALA A 151 1.21 2.48 11.98
N SER A 152 1.42 3.67 12.50
CA SER A 152 2.71 4.11 13.03
C SER A 152 2.58 5.43 13.78
N ASN A 153 3.63 5.84 14.48
CA ASN A 153 3.67 7.19 15.05
C ASN A 153 3.88 8.25 13.96
N THR A 154 3.63 9.51 14.30
CA THR A 154 3.68 10.64 13.37
C THR A 154 5.01 10.75 12.61
N THR A 155 6.14 10.53 13.30
CA THR A 155 7.46 10.56 12.64
C THR A 155 7.63 9.42 11.65
N MET A 156 7.29 8.19 12.04
CA MET A 156 7.39 7.03 11.14
C MET A 156 6.48 7.18 9.92
N ASN A 157 5.30 7.79 10.07
CA ASN A 157 4.43 8.13 8.95
C ASN A 157 5.13 9.07 7.95
N HIS A 158 5.81 10.12 8.43
CA HIS A 158 6.56 11.04 7.56
C HIS A 158 7.72 10.32 6.85
N LEU A 159 8.50 9.52 7.59
CA LEU A 159 9.64 8.79 7.02
C LEU A 159 9.20 7.75 5.99
N PHE A 160 8.10 7.04 6.24
CA PHE A 160 7.51 6.11 5.29
C PHE A 160 7.05 6.84 4.01
N ALA A 161 6.37 7.96 4.15
CA ALA A 161 5.91 8.76 3.02
C ALA A 161 7.04 9.52 2.28
N GLY A 162 8.28 9.49 2.80
CA GLY A 162 9.40 10.24 2.24
C GLY A 162 9.28 11.76 2.42
N ILE A 163 8.59 12.19 3.47
CA ILE A 163 8.33 13.60 3.78
C ILE A 163 9.27 14.05 4.89
N ASN A 164 9.73 15.31 4.81
CA ASN A 164 10.59 15.90 5.82
C ASN A 164 9.91 15.92 7.19
N ALA A 165 10.56 15.32 8.18
CA ALA A 165 10.07 15.23 9.56
C ALA A 165 10.69 16.29 10.49
N ASP A 166 11.57 17.17 10.02
CA ASP A 166 12.29 18.15 10.87
C ASP A 166 11.33 19.10 11.60
N TYR A 167 10.22 19.45 10.96
CA TYR A 167 9.20 20.33 11.56
C TYR A 167 8.42 19.70 12.72
N LEU A 168 8.56 18.40 12.95
CA LEU A 168 7.97 17.74 14.13
C LEU A 168 8.73 18.05 15.43
N ARG A 169 9.99 18.49 15.34
CA ARG A 169 10.82 18.85 16.50
C ARG A 169 11.14 20.34 16.60
N THR A 170 10.69 21.14 15.63
CA THR A 170 10.91 22.60 15.60
C THR A 170 9.57 23.33 15.73
N GLU A 171 9.56 24.42 16.49
CA GLU A 171 8.35 25.21 16.68
C GLU A 171 7.80 25.69 15.32
N PRO A 172 6.49 25.57 15.07
CA PRO A 172 5.36 25.26 15.95
C PRO A 172 4.99 23.77 16.08
N TYR A 173 5.87 22.82 15.75
CA TYR A 173 5.69 21.36 15.91
C TYR A 173 4.53 20.76 15.08
N ILE A 174 4.25 21.32 13.93
CA ILE A 174 3.11 20.94 13.07
C ILE A 174 3.54 19.84 12.08
N PRO A 175 2.83 18.69 12.02
CA PRO A 175 3.07 17.68 11.01
C PRO A 175 2.70 18.20 9.61
N ALA A 176 3.39 17.71 8.56
CA ALA A 176 3.12 18.10 7.19
C ALA A 176 1.73 17.64 6.70
N PHE A 177 1.18 16.61 7.34
CA PHE A 177 -0.16 16.09 7.07
C PHE A 177 -0.73 15.41 8.31
N PHE A 178 -2.05 15.42 8.47
CA PHE A 178 -2.76 14.66 9.49
C PHE A 178 -3.35 13.36 8.93
N LYS A 179 -3.73 13.38 7.65
CA LYS A 179 -4.32 12.24 6.94
C LYS A 179 -3.90 12.28 5.48
N THR A 180 -3.57 11.12 4.92
CA THR A 180 -3.34 10.97 3.47
C THR A 180 -4.63 10.51 2.79
N ASN A 181 -4.98 11.12 1.65
CA ASN A 181 -6.20 10.79 0.92
C ASN A 181 -5.96 10.06 -0.41
N SER A 182 -4.73 10.09 -0.94
CA SER A 182 -4.42 9.59 -2.28
C SER A 182 -2.96 9.14 -2.36
N LEU A 183 -2.58 8.15 -1.55
CA LEU A 183 -1.26 7.53 -1.61
C LEU A 183 -1.41 6.14 -2.23
N PHE A 184 -0.62 5.86 -3.25
CA PHE A 184 -0.57 4.57 -3.92
C PHE A 184 0.74 3.83 -3.62
N ALA A 185 0.74 2.51 -3.76
CA ALA A 185 1.94 1.70 -3.55
C ALA A 185 3.10 2.14 -4.46
N SER A 186 2.80 2.48 -5.72
CA SER A 186 3.79 2.98 -6.67
C SER A 186 4.44 4.31 -6.27
N ASP A 187 3.74 5.18 -5.53
CA ASP A 187 4.27 6.49 -5.13
C ASP A 187 5.44 6.37 -4.15
N VAL A 188 5.42 5.36 -3.30
CA VAL A 188 6.43 5.15 -2.26
C VAL A 188 7.36 3.97 -2.53
N GLY A 189 7.05 3.14 -3.54
CA GLY A 189 7.88 1.98 -3.91
C GLY A 189 7.59 0.73 -3.10
N ILE A 190 6.38 0.56 -2.61
CA ILE A 190 5.88 -0.70 -2.04
C ILE A 190 5.58 -1.68 -3.17
N GLU A 191 6.11 -2.89 -3.07
CA GLU A 191 6.07 -3.91 -4.10
C GLU A 191 4.84 -4.83 -3.95
N ILE A 192 3.65 -4.25 -4.16
CA ILE A 192 2.35 -4.91 -4.28
C ILE A 192 1.68 -4.44 -5.58
N ASN A 193 0.37 -4.57 -5.74
CA ASN A 193 -0.32 -3.94 -6.87
C ASN A 193 -0.01 -2.43 -6.89
N GLY A 194 0.54 -1.92 -7.99
CA GLY A 194 1.01 -0.52 -8.08
C GLY A 194 -0.10 0.51 -7.86
N ASP A 195 -1.34 0.16 -8.21
CA ASP A 195 -2.53 1.00 -8.02
C ASP A 195 -3.20 0.77 -6.64
N ALA A 196 -2.62 -0.06 -5.77
CA ALA A 196 -3.12 -0.30 -4.42
C ALA A 196 -3.08 0.99 -3.60
N HIS A 197 -4.22 1.35 -3.03
CA HIS A 197 -4.29 2.51 -2.13
C HIS A 197 -3.67 2.18 -0.78
N ILE A 198 -2.82 3.08 -0.30
CA ILE A 198 -2.25 3.04 1.05
C ILE A 198 -3.06 3.98 1.95
N ILE A 199 -3.59 3.44 3.04
CA ILE A 199 -4.27 4.19 4.09
C ILE A 199 -3.35 4.22 5.29
N MET A 200 -2.98 5.40 5.70
CA MET A 200 -2.18 5.61 6.91
C MET A 200 -3.11 6.00 8.07
N ALA A 201 -2.85 5.47 9.26
CA ALA A 201 -3.50 5.94 10.46
C ALA A 201 -3.26 7.45 10.62
N PRO A 202 -4.26 8.21 11.11
CA PRO A 202 -4.11 9.65 11.30
C PRO A 202 -2.94 9.98 12.24
N ASN A 203 -2.19 11.03 11.91
CA ASN A 203 -1.20 11.57 12.80
C ASN A 203 -1.89 12.26 14.00
N ILE A 204 -1.28 12.12 15.16
CA ILE A 204 -1.68 12.82 16.37
C ILE A 204 -0.73 14.00 16.49
N GLY A 205 -1.30 15.20 16.63
CA GLY A 205 -0.56 16.45 16.88
C GLY A 205 -0.23 16.60 18.35
#